data_ce9f6433c7338d761693f3e5c574efc9
#
_entry.id   ce9f6433c7338d761693f3e5c574efc9
#
_cell.length_a   1.000
_cell.length_b   1.000
_cell.length_c   1.000
_cell.angle_alpha   90.00
_cell.angle_beta   90.00
_cell.angle_gamma   90.00
#
_symmetry.space_group_name_H-M   'P 1'
#
loop_
_entity.id
_entity.type
_entity.pdbx_description
1 polymer ?
#
loop_
_entity_poly.entity_id
_entity_poly.type
_entity_poly.pdbx_seq_one_letter_code
_entity_poly.pdbx_strand_id
1 'polypeptide(L)'
;MSEARIVSNRIRTPDGTILESMHRHDYVTYVDKNGKEYMVDGGLDYLRRNVHNDAPYEELSVYDDALHVEIRNVFKWGTRGKDGKQPLTYVPLKDLTTEHIEAILDTQSHISDYIRKIFLNELSIRE
;
A
#
# COMPACT_ATOMS: atom_id res chain seq x y z
N MET A 1 11.00 5.40 21.00
CA MET A 1 11.21 5.07 19.59
C MET A 1 9.91 4.64 18.97
N SER A 2 9.52 5.30 17.90
CA SER A 2 8.33 4.88 17.18
C SER A 2 8.69 3.74 16.23
N GLU A 3 7.82 2.74 16.16
CA GLU A 3 7.98 1.67 15.19
C GLU A 3 7.60 2.17 13.80
N ALA A 4 8.28 1.64 12.78
CA ALA A 4 7.93 1.94 11.41
C ALA A 4 6.53 1.41 11.08
N ARG A 5 5.78 2.15 10.27
CA ARG A 5 4.41 1.80 9.89
C ARG A 5 4.40 1.34 8.43
N ILE A 6 3.53 0.40 8.14
CA ILE A 6 3.42 -0.19 6.80
C ILE A 6 2.84 0.85 5.83
N VAL A 7 3.46 1.00 4.67
CA VAL A 7 2.92 1.83 3.59
C VAL A 7 2.57 1.00 2.35
N SER A 8 3.06 -0.25 2.28
CA SER A 8 2.71 -1.18 1.21
C SER A 8 2.83 -2.61 1.75
N ASN A 9 1.79 -3.43 1.53
CA ASN A 9 1.70 -4.79 2.06
C ASN A 9 1.69 -5.76 0.86
N ARG A 10 2.87 -6.29 0.50
CA ARG A 10 3.04 -7.09 -0.71
C ARG A 10 4.00 -8.24 -0.51
N ILE A 11 3.81 -9.29 -1.32
CA ILE A 11 4.80 -10.36 -1.46
C ILE A 11 4.99 -10.67 -2.95
N ARG A 12 6.10 -11.35 -3.27
CA ARG A 12 6.31 -11.97 -4.58
C ARG A 12 6.42 -13.47 -4.41
N THR A 13 5.63 -14.22 -5.18
CA THR A 13 5.70 -15.67 -5.17
C THR A 13 6.90 -16.14 -6.01
N PRO A 14 7.34 -17.42 -5.88
CA PRO A 14 8.47 -17.91 -6.67
C PRO A 14 8.27 -17.81 -8.18
N ASP A 15 7.04 -17.81 -8.68
CA ASP A 15 6.77 -17.67 -10.10
C ASP A 15 6.71 -16.21 -10.57
N GLY A 16 6.99 -15.26 -9.66
CA GLY A 16 7.02 -13.84 -9.98
C GLY A 16 5.71 -13.10 -9.80
N THR A 17 4.64 -13.77 -9.35
CA THR A 17 3.35 -13.13 -9.11
C THR A 17 3.41 -12.24 -7.87
N ILE A 18 2.89 -11.02 -7.97
CA ILE A 18 2.86 -10.09 -6.83
C ILE A 18 1.45 -10.05 -6.28
N LEU A 19 1.34 -10.26 -4.96
CA LEU A 19 0.09 -10.12 -4.23
C LEU A 19 0.18 -8.89 -3.36
N GLU A 20 -0.88 -8.08 -3.36
CA GLU A 20 -0.92 -6.84 -2.60
C GLU A 20 -2.24 -6.74 -1.84
N SER A 21 -2.15 -6.49 -0.53
CA SER A 21 -3.31 -6.25 0.33
C SER A 21 -3.48 -4.75 0.51
N MET A 22 -4.63 -4.21 0.11
CA MET A 22 -4.85 -2.76 0.01
C MET A 22 -5.56 -2.17 1.22
N HIS A 23 -6.33 -2.98 1.96
CA HIS A 23 -7.04 -2.51 3.15
C HIS A 23 -7.12 -3.61 4.20
N ARG A 24 -7.56 -3.24 5.41
CA ARG A 24 -7.49 -4.11 6.60
C ARG A 24 -8.05 -5.52 6.38
N HIS A 25 -9.13 -5.64 5.66
CA HIS A 25 -9.80 -6.93 5.44
C HIS A 25 -9.59 -7.47 4.03
N ASP A 26 -8.58 -6.98 3.34
CA ASP A 26 -8.27 -7.39 1.97
C ASP A 26 -7.44 -8.68 2.02
N TYR A 27 -8.15 -9.80 2.04
CA TYR A 27 -7.55 -11.13 2.06
C TYR A 27 -7.32 -11.59 0.62
N VAL A 28 -6.06 -11.55 0.19
CA VAL A 28 -5.67 -11.87 -1.19
C VAL A 28 -4.96 -13.20 -1.21
N THR A 29 -5.44 -14.13 -2.05
CA THR A 29 -4.85 -15.46 -2.18
C THR A 29 -4.46 -15.72 -3.63
N TYR A 30 -3.52 -16.64 -3.81
CA TYR A 30 -3.07 -17.08 -5.13
C TYR A 30 -2.58 -18.52 -5.01
N VAL A 31 -2.98 -19.35 -5.98
CA VAL A 31 -2.52 -20.73 -6.05
C VAL A 31 -1.69 -20.86 -7.34
N ASP A 32 -0.44 -21.28 -7.21
CA ASP A 32 0.44 -21.42 -8.39
C ASP A 32 0.16 -22.72 -9.14
N LYS A 33 0.86 -22.91 -10.26
CA LYS A 33 0.66 -24.08 -11.11
C LYS A 33 1.01 -25.41 -10.41
N ASN A 34 1.76 -25.34 -9.31
CA ASN A 34 2.13 -26.52 -8.52
C ASN A 34 1.17 -26.78 -7.36
N GLY A 35 0.08 -26.00 -7.27
CA GLY A 35 -0.90 -26.14 -6.20
C GLY A 35 -0.49 -25.49 -4.90
N LYS A 36 0.60 -24.73 -4.84
CA LYS A 36 1.03 -24.01 -3.65
C LYS A 36 0.20 -22.76 -3.47
N GLU A 37 -0.31 -22.57 -2.26
CA GLU A 37 -1.16 -21.42 -1.94
C GLU A 37 -0.36 -20.34 -1.21
N TYR A 38 -0.59 -19.10 -1.59
CA TYR A 38 0.04 -17.92 -0.99
C TYR A 38 -1.05 -16.95 -0.56
N MET A 39 -0.77 -16.16 0.47
CA MET A 39 -1.77 -15.26 1.03
C MET A 39 -1.13 -14.01 1.60
N VAL A 40 -1.77 -12.86 1.36
CA VAL A 40 -1.49 -11.61 2.07
C VAL A 40 -2.80 -11.07 2.61
N ASP A 41 -2.74 -10.41 3.76
CA ASP A 41 -3.91 -9.87 4.44
C ASP A 41 -3.47 -8.73 5.35
N GLY A 42 -4.40 -7.85 5.70
CA GLY A 42 -4.20 -6.81 6.71
C GLY A 42 -4.00 -5.40 6.18
N GLY A 43 -3.81 -5.22 4.88
CA GLY A 43 -3.60 -3.88 4.31
C GLY A 43 -2.48 -3.14 5.00
N LEU A 44 -2.75 -1.92 5.47
CA LEU A 44 -1.77 -1.10 6.19
C LEU A 44 -1.86 -1.27 7.71
N ASP A 45 -2.72 -2.18 8.20
CA ASP A 45 -2.90 -2.37 9.64
C ASP A 45 -2.01 -3.46 10.21
N TYR A 46 -1.84 -4.57 9.47
CA TYR A 46 -1.00 -5.67 9.95
C TYR A 46 -0.55 -6.53 8.76
N LEU A 47 0.51 -7.32 9.01
CA LEU A 47 1.02 -8.26 8.01
C LEU A 47 0.58 -9.67 8.39
N ARG A 48 -0.20 -10.30 7.53
CA ARG A 48 -0.58 -11.69 7.70
C ARG A 48 -0.17 -12.46 6.46
N ARG A 49 0.52 -13.58 6.68
CA ARG A 49 1.12 -14.38 5.61
C ARG A 49 0.74 -15.84 5.78
N ASN A 50 1.07 -16.64 4.77
CA ASN A 50 0.89 -18.09 4.84
C ASN A 50 1.56 -18.65 6.09
N VAL A 51 0.90 -19.64 6.71
CA VAL A 51 1.49 -20.34 7.84
C VAL A 51 2.35 -21.54 7.40
N HIS A 52 2.37 -21.84 6.12
CA HIS A 52 3.13 -22.97 5.57
C HIS A 52 4.56 -22.58 5.25
N ASN A 53 5.51 -23.19 5.94
CA ASN A 53 6.94 -22.87 5.74
C ASN A 53 7.51 -23.42 4.45
N ASP A 54 6.80 -24.34 3.79
CA ASP A 54 7.25 -24.94 2.53
C ASP A 54 6.80 -24.17 1.29
N ALA A 55 6.16 -23.03 1.47
CA ALA A 55 5.73 -22.15 0.38
C ALA A 55 6.54 -20.86 0.42
N PRO A 56 7.80 -20.88 -0.06
CA PRO A 56 8.65 -19.70 0.03
C PRO A 56 8.11 -18.54 -0.80
N TYR A 57 8.31 -17.34 -0.29
CA TYR A 57 7.93 -16.10 -0.98
C TYR A 57 8.92 -15.01 -0.59
N GLU A 58 8.95 -13.94 -1.41
CA GLU A 58 9.77 -12.77 -1.12
C GLU A 58 8.91 -11.69 -0.49
N GLU A 59 9.30 -11.20 0.68
CA GLU A 59 8.59 -10.12 1.36
C GLU A 59 8.92 -8.80 0.66
N LEU A 60 7.92 -8.11 0.12
CA LEU A 60 8.10 -6.84 -0.60
C LEU A 60 7.48 -5.66 0.14
N SER A 61 7.01 -5.84 1.36
CA SER A 61 6.37 -4.75 2.10
C SER A 61 7.35 -3.62 2.35
N VAL A 62 6.84 -2.39 2.29
CA VAL A 62 7.62 -1.18 2.50
C VAL A 62 7.02 -0.44 3.69
N TYR A 63 7.89 0.18 4.49
CA TYR A 63 7.54 0.89 5.71
C TYR A 63 7.84 2.38 5.55
N ASP A 64 7.30 3.19 6.45
CA ASP A 64 7.43 4.65 6.36
C ASP A 64 8.84 5.17 6.65
N ASP A 65 9.74 4.30 7.13
CA ASP A 65 11.16 4.65 7.31
C ASP A 65 11.99 4.45 6.03
N ALA A 66 11.38 3.96 4.95
CA ALA A 66 12.05 3.84 3.66
C ALA A 66 12.28 5.23 3.04
N LEU A 67 13.13 5.29 2.03
CA LEU A 67 13.34 6.52 1.28
C LEU A 67 12.03 6.94 0.60
N HIS A 68 11.77 8.24 0.56
CA HIS A 68 10.52 8.73 -0.03
C HIS A 68 10.37 8.32 -1.49
N VAL A 69 11.46 8.20 -2.25
CA VAL A 69 11.41 7.74 -3.64
C VAL A 69 10.82 6.33 -3.73
N GLU A 70 11.05 5.48 -2.74
CA GLU A 70 10.42 4.15 -2.70
C GLU A 70 8.96 4.24 -2.28
N ILE A 71 8.69 5.04 -1.25
CA ILE A 71 7.32 5.19 -0.71
C ILE A 71 6.37 5.69 -1.79
N ARG A 72 6.75 6.71 -2.53
CA ARG A 72 5.88 7.31 -3.54
C ARG A 72 5.56 6.37 -4.70
N ASN A 73 6.38 5.36 -4.92
CA ASN A 73 6.13 4.36 -5.96
C ASN A 73 5.15 3.26 -5.52
N VAL A 74 5.04 2.99 -4.23
CA VAL A 74 4.30 1.83 -3.72
C VAL A 74 3.11 2.20 -2.84
N PHE A 75 3.14 3.36 -2.15
CA PHE A 75 2.01 3.80 -1.35
C PHE A 75 0.89 4.23 -2.29
N LYS A 76 -0.30 3.66 -2.11
CA LYS A 76 -1.45 3.91 -2.97
C LYS A 76 -2.62 4.47 -2.18
N TRP A 77 -3.36 5.37 -2.80
CA TRP A 77 -4.54 5.98 -2.22
C TRP A 77 -5.78 5.52 -2.97
N GLY A 78 -6.79 5.06 -2.23
CA GLY A 78 -8.06 4.64 -2.82
C GLY A 78 -8.90 5.86 -3.18
N THR A 79 -9.41 5.90 -4.40
CA THR A 79 -10.21 7.02 -4.87
C THR A 79 -11.35 6.54 -5.75
N ARG A 80 -12.47 7.27 -5.72
CA ARG A 80 -13.62 7.04 -6.59
C ARG A 80 -13.78 8.18 -7.60
N GLY A 81 -12.69 8.86 -7.88
CA GLY A 81 -12.68 9.96 -8.84
C GLY A 81 -13.13 11.27 -8.21
N LYS A 82 -13.08 12.32 -9.02
CA LYS A 82 -13.34 13.69 -8.57
C LYS A 82 -14.76 13.88 -8.05
N ASP A 83 -15.73 13.20 -8.67
CA ASP A 83 -17.14 13.28 -8.29
C ASP A 83 -17.56 12.21 -7.27
N GLY A 84 -16.65 11.31 -6.89
CA GLY A 84 -16.94 10.23 -5.95
C GLY A 84 -17.80 9.11 -6.51
N LYS A 85 -18.05 9.09 -7.81
CA LYS A 85 -19.00 8.14 -8.44
C LYS A 85 -18.32 7.05 -9.26
N GLN A 86 -17.01 7.15 -9.45
CA GLN A 86 -16.27 6.16 -10.22
C GLN A 86 -16.01 4.91 -9.36
N PRO A 87 -15.76 3.74 -9.99
CA PRO A 87 -15.33 2.57 -9.22
C PRO A 87 -14.08 2.87 -8.40
N LEU A 88 -13.98 2.24 -7.23
CA LEU A 88 -12.81 2.41 -6.38
C LEU A 88 -11.56 1.94 -7.11
N THR A 89 -10.56 2.81 -7.21
CA THR A 89 -9.25 2.48 -7.76
C THR A 89 -8.18 2.94 -6.79
N TYR A 90 -7.02 2.29 -6.82
CA TYR A 90 -5.88 2.66 -5.98
C TYR A 90 -4.80 3.25 -6.87
N VAL A 91 -4.39 4.48 -6.56
CA VAL A 91 -3.45 5.25 -7.37
C VAL A 91 -2.16 5.45 -6.59
N PRO A 92 -0.99 5.12 -7.17
CA PRO A 92 0.28 5.40 -6.49
C PRO A 92 0.44 6.88 -6.21
N LEU A 93 1.07 7.20 -5.08
CA LEU A 93 1.25 8.58 -4.64
C LEU A 93 1.87 9.45 -5.74
N LYS A 94 2.86 8.92 -6.45
CA LYS A 94 3.54 9.67 -7.52
C LYS A 94 2.60 10.10 -8.64
N ASP A 95 1.48 9.39 -8.82
CA ASP A 95 0.52 9.65 -9.91
C ASP A 95 -0.67 10.47 -9.45
N LEU A 96 -0.81 10.77 -8.17
CA LEU A 96 -1.84 11.68 -7.68
C LEU A 96 -1.48 13.12 -8.09
N THR A 97 -2.48 13.89 -8.52
CA THR A 97 -2.23 15.31 -8.82
C THR A 97 -1.98 16.08 -7.53
N THR A 98 -1.27 17.18 -7.63
CA THR A 98 -1.02 18.05 -6.48
C THR A 98 -2.32 18.54 -5.87
N GLU A 99 -3.29 18.92 -6.70
CA GLU A 99 -4.61 19.36 -6.22
C GLU A 99 -5.33 18.23 -5.46
N HIS A 100 -5.20 16.98 -5.92
CA HIS A 100 -5.82 15.85 -5.23
C HIS A 100 -5.20 15.65 -3.85
N ILE A 101 -3.87 15.72 -3.74
CA ILE A 101 -3.18 15.60 -2.45
C ILE A 101 -3.62 16.72 -1.51
N GLU A 102 -3.69 17.95 -2.01
CA GLU A 102 -4.14 19.09 -1.19
C GLU A 102 -5.57 18.90 -0.71
N ALA A 103 -6.46 18.40 -1.57
CA ALA A 103 -7.84 18.11 -1.19
C ALA A 103 -7.92 17.01 -0.12
N ILE A 104 -7.09 15.97 -0.22
CA ILE A 104 -7.03 14.92 0.80
C ILE A 104 -6.64 15.53 2.15
N LEU A 105 -5.60 16.36 2.17
CA LEU A 105 -5.13 16.98 3.42
C LEU A 105 -6.18 17.91 4.02
N ASP A 106 -6.96 18.59 3.17
CA ASP A 106 -8.01 19.50 3.64
C ASP A 106 -9.24 18.77 4.18
N THR A 107 -9.61 17.64 3.56
CA THR A 107 -10.91 17.03 3.82
C THR A 107 -10.86 15.76 4.65
N GLN A 108 -9.72 15.07 4.68
CA GLN A 108 -9.58 13.79 5.39
C GLN A 108 -8.98 14.00 6.76
N SER A 109 -9.79 14.44 7.71
CA SER A 109 -9.31 14.78 9.05
C SER A 109 -8.90 13.56 9.88
N HIS A 110 -9.26 12.36 9.45
CA HIS A 110 -9.00 11.12 10.19
C HIS A 110 -7.77 10.35 9.72
N ILE A 111 -7.02 10.86 8.76
CA ILE A 111 -5.79 10.16 8.35
C ILE A 111 -4.78 10.22 9.48
N SER A 112 -4.01 9.15 9.61
CA SER A 112 -2.98 9.07 10.65
C SER A 112 -1.83 10.05 10.36
N ASP A 113 -1.08 10.38 11.41
CA ASP A 113 0.02 11.33 11.29
C ASP A 113 1.09 10.87 10.30
N TYR A 114 1.38 9.56 10.27
CA TYR A 114 2.42 9.08 9.36
C TYR A 114 1.98 9.18 7.89
N ILE A 115 0.71 8.98 7.59
CA ILE A 115 0.18 9.14 6.23
C ILE A 115 0.16 10.62 5.85
N ARG A 116 -0.25 11.50 6.77
CA ARG A 116 -0.21 12.95 6.53
C ARG A 116 1.22 13.40 6.19
N LYS A 117 2.20 12.89 6.92
CA LYS A 117 3.61 13.22 6.67
C LYS A 117 4.06 12.76 5.29
N ILE A 118 3.60 11.60 4.83
CA ILE A 118 3.91 11.11 3.49
C ILE A 118 3.39 12.08 2.43
N PHE A 119 2.15 12.55 2.55
CA PHE A 119 1.59 13.53 1.61
C PHE A 119 2.35 14.86 1.64
N LEU A 120 2.71 15.33 2.85
CA LEU A 120 3.47 16.58 2.98
C LEU A 120 4.86 16.46 2.35
N ASN A 121 5.52 15.32 2.54
CA ASN A 121 6.81 15.06 1.90
C ASN A 121 6.68 15.06 0.38
N GLU A 122 5.61 14.48 -0.15
CA GLU A 122 5.40 14.46 -1.59
C GLU A 122 5.20 15.87 -2.14
N LEU A 123 4.42 16.70 -1.47
CA LEU A 123 4.24 18.09 -1.90
C LEU A 123 5.56 18.85 -1.87
N SER A 124 6.39 18.59 -0.85
CA SER A 124 7.68 19.26 -0.70
C SER A 124 8.61 18.96 -1.88
N ILE A 125 8.66 17.71 -2.36
CA ILE A 125 9.55 17.38 -3.48
C ILE A 125 9.05 17.87 -4.84
N ARG A 126 7.78 18.28 -4.92
CA ARG A 126 7.18 18.80 -6.16
C ARG A 126 7.40 20.30 -6.35
N GLU A 127 7.87 20.96 -5.33
CA GLU A 127 8.12 22.41 -5.39
C GLU A 127 9.34 22.74 -6.23
#